data_cf2a55dd7d83588628a0d27161225df7
#
_entry.id   cf2a55dd7d83588628a0d27161225df7
#
_cell.length_a   1.000
_cell.length_b   1.000
_cell.length_c   1.000
_cell.angle_alpha   90.00
_cell.angle_beta   90.00
_cell.angle_gamma   90.00
#
_symmetry.space_group_name_H-M   'P 1'
#
loop_
_entity.id
_entity.type
_entity.pdbx_description
1 polymer ?
#
loop_
_entity_poly.entity_id
_entity_poly.type
_entity_poly.pdbx_seq_one_letter_code
_entity_poly.pdbx_strand_id
1 'polypeptide(L)'
;MMQHYMKTKEEYKDCILFYRLGDFYEMFFDDALTVTKELELTLTGKDCGLEERAPMCGVPFHAADTYINRLIAKGYKVAICEQVEDPKTAKGMVKREVVRVVT
;
A
#
# COMPACT_ATOMS: atom_id res chain seq x y z
N MET A 1 -10.62 -1.65 7.61
CA MET A 1 -9.49 -1.31 6.71
C MET A 1 -8.81 -2.55 6.15
N MET A 2 -8.38 -3.46 7.02
CA MET A 2 -7.61 -4.63 6.55
C MET A 2 -8.39 -5.53 5.60
N GLN A 3 -9.68 -5.69 5.82
CA GLN A 3 -10.53 -6.47 4.92
C GLN A 3 -10.57 -5.84 3.52
N HIS A 4 -10.67 -4.52 3.44
CA HIS A 4 -10.66 -3.80 2.16
C HIS A 4 -9.30 -3.95 1.47
N TYR A 5 -8.20 -3.84 2.23
CA TYR A 5 -6.86 -4.06 1.68
C TYR A 5 -6.73 -5.46 1.08
N MET A 6 -7.12 -6.48 1.82
CA MET A 6 -6.98 -7.87 1.38
C MET A 6 -7.83 -8.15 0.13
N LYS A 7 -9.05 -7.62 0.08
CA LYS A 7 -9.92 -7.75 -1.08
C LYS A 7 -9.33 -7.06 -2.30
N THR A 8 -8.80 -5.86 -2.12
CA THR A 8 -8.16 -5.09 -3.20
C THR A 8 -6.92 -5.82 -3.71
N LYS A 9 -6.10 -6.32 -2.80
CA LYS A 9 -4.89 -7.08 -3.16
C LYS A 9 -5.25 -8.32 -3.97
N GLU A 10 -6.33 -8.98 -3.65
CA GLU A 10 -6.78 -10.16 -4.39
C GLU A 10 -7.09 -9.84 -5.85
N GLU A 11 -7.62 -8.66 -6.12
CA GLU A 11 -7.90 -8.19 -7.48
C GLU A 11 -6.64 -7.79 -8.24
N TYR A 12 -5.54 -7.51 -7.53
CA TYR A 12 -4.26 -7.04 -8.09
C TYR A 12 -3.10 -7.89 -7.58
N LYS A 13 -3.24 -9.22 -7.63
CA LYS A 13 -2.26 -10.16 -7.08
C LYS A 13 -0.87 -10.03 -7.70
N ASP A 14 -0.79 -9.63 -8.96
CA ASP A 14 0.46 -9.48 -9.69
C ASP A 14 1.11 -8.12 -9.52
N CYS A 15 0.53 -7.26 -8.70
CA CYS A 15 1.03 -5.91 -8.44
C CYS A 15 1.46 -5.76 -6.99
N ILE A 16 2.43 -4.88 -6.74
CA ILE A 16 2.68 -4.35 -5.40
C ILE A 16 1.58 -3.32 -5.14
N LEU A 17 0.81 -3.49 -4.08
CA LEU A 17 -0.30 -2.60 -3.77
C LEU A 17 0.17 -1.48 -2.85
N PHE A 18 0.15 -0.25 -3.36
CA PHE A 18 0.39 0.97 -2.60
C PHE A 18 -0.95 1.48 -2.09
N TYR A 19 -1.17 1.30 -0.79
CA TYR A 19 -2.46 1.57 -0.16
C TYR A 19 -2.39 2.88 0.63
N ARG A 20 -3.12 3.91 0.17
CA ARG A 20 -3.06 5.25 0.77
C ARG A 20 -3.70 5.27 2.15
N LEU A 21 -2.93 5.71 3.15
CA LEU A 21 -3.41 5.93 4.51
C LEU A 21 -2.83 7.27 4.99
N GLY A 22 -3.69 8.30 5.04
CA GLY A 22 -3.26 9.63 5.40
C GLY A 22 -2.21 10.15 4.42
N ASP A 23 -1.03 10.50 4.92
CA ASP A 23 0.06 11.06 4.13
C ASP A 23 1.04 10.00 3.62
N PHE A 24 0.71 8.72 3.80
CA PHE A 24 1.58 7.61 3.41
C PHE A 24 0.88 6.66 2.46
N TYR A 25 1.69 5.94 1.66
CA TYR A 25 1.29 4.68 1.07
C TYR A 25 1.86 3.57 1.92
N GLU A 26 1.02 2.63 2.34
CA GLU A 26 1.44 1.50 3.17
C GLU A 26 1.31 0.20 2.39
N MET A 27 2.23 -0.71 2.66
CA MET A 27 2.24 -2.05 2.10
C MET A 27 2.22 -3.05 3.25
N PHE A 28 1.53 -4.17 3.05
CA PHE A 28 1.33 -5.18 4.10
C PHE A 28 1.67 -6.57 3.59
N PHE A 29 1.95 -7.47 4.53
CA PHE A 29 2.19 -8.89 4.27
C PHE A 29 3.32 -9.09 3.25
N ASP A 30 3.11 -9.93 2.23
CA ASP A 30 4.16 -10.25 1.27
C ASP A 30 4.68 -9.03 0.51
N ASP A 31 3.82 -8.07 0.20
CA ASP A 31 4.24 -6.83 -0.45
C ASP A 31 5.20 -6.04 0.44
N ALA A 32 4.92 -5.98 1.75
CA ALA A 32 5.82 -5.31 2.69
C ALA A 32 7.18 -5.98 2.74
N LEU A 33 7.21 -7.31 2.74
CA LEU A 33 8.47 -8.07 2.75
C LEU A 33 9.26 -7.82 1.47
N THR A 34 8.58 -7.82 0.32
CA THR A 34 9.23 -7.56 -0.97
C THR A 34 9.77 -6.15 -1.05
N VAL A 35 8.96 -5.15 -0.71
CA VAL A 35 9.33 -3.74 -0.85
C VAL A 35 10.47 -3.37 0.10
N THR A 36 10.44 -3.85 1.34
CA THR A 36 11.52 -3.56 2.29
C THR A 36 12.85 -4.12 1.81
N LYS A 37 12.83 -5.30 1.20
CA LYS A 37 14.03 -5.92 0.64
C LYS A 37 14.53 -5.16 -0.59
N GLU A 38 13.63 -4.85 -1.51
CA GLU A 38 14.01 -4.23 -2.79
C GLU A 38 14.41 -2.76 -2.66
N LEU A 39 13.82 -2.04 -1.72
CA LEU A 39 14.05 -0.61 -1.53
C LEU A 39 14.84 -0.30 -0.25
N GLU A 40 15.27 -1.31 0.48
CA GLU A 40 16.03 -1.16 1.73
C GLU A 40 15.29 -0.31 2.76
N LEU A 41 13.98 -0.52 2.87
CA LEU A 41 13.13 0.17 3.84
C LEU A 41 13.05 -0.63 5.13
N THR A 42 12.60 0.04 6.20
CA THR A 42 12.40 -0.62 7.49
C THR A 42 11.07 -1.37 7.51
N LEU A 43 11.14 -2.66 7.84
CA LEU A 43 9.94 -3.45 8.09
C LEU A 43 9.44 -3.17 9.50
N THR A 44 8.15 -2.92 9.62
CA THR A 44 7.50 -2.73 10.93
C THR A 44 6.26 -3.62 10.99
N GLY A 45 5.43 -3.45 12.00
CA GLY A 45 4.20 -4.23 12.15
C GLY A 45 3.02 -3.34 12.50
N LYS A 46 1.84 -3.77 12.09
CA LYS A 46 0.60 -3.06 12.38
C LYS A 46 -0.42 -4.01 12.99
N ASP A 47 -1.07 -3.58 14.07
CA ASP A 47 -2.22 -4.29 14.63
C ASP A 47 -3.39 -4.25 13.66
N CYS A 48 -3.90 -5.42 13.31
CA CYS A 48 -4.98 -5.55 12.35
C CYS A 48 -6.09 -6.48 12.84
N GLY A 49 -6.11 -6.78 14.15
CA GLY A 49 -7.11 -7.66 14.75
C GLY A 49 -6.76 -9.14 14.68
N LEU A 50 -5.56 -9.47 14.19
CA LEU A 50 -5.02 -10.84 14.18
C LEU A 50 -4.17 -11.06 15.43
N GLU A 51 -3.87 -12.33 15.75
CA GLU A 51 -3.00 -12.68 16.88
C GLU A 51 -1.62 -12.05 16.74
N GLU A 52 -1.08 -12.03 15.53
CA GLU A 52 0.20 -11.40 15.23
C GLU A 52 -0.03 -10.09 14.51
N ARG A 53 0.90 -9.16 14.69
CA ARG A 53 0.88 -7.91 13.94
C ARG A 53 1.21 -8.18 12.48
N ALA A 54 0.49 -7.53 11.56
CA ALA A 54 0.77 -7.66 10.14
C ALA A 54 2.11 -6.99 9.80
N PRO A 55 3.01 -7.65 9.05
CA PRO A 55 4.21 -6.97 8.57
C PRO A 55 3.79 -5.82 7.66
N MET A 56 4.49 -4.69 7.79
CA MET A 56 4.10 -3.45 7.14
C MET A 56 5.34 -2.61 6.83
N CYS A 57 5.28 -1.87 5.73
CA CYS A 57 6.19 -0.75 5.49
C CYS A 57 5.40 0.38 4.85
N GLY A 58 5.98 1.58 4.82
CA GLY A 58 5.30 2.73 4.25
C GLY A 58 6.29 3.73 3.67
N VAL A 59 5.79 4.52 2.72
CA VAL A 59 6.53 5.63 2.12
C VAL A 59 5.65 6.87 2.13
N PRO A 60 6.24 8.08 2.35
CA PRO A 60 5.46 9.31 2.25
C PRO A 60 4.89 9.46 0.85
N PHE A 61 3.63 9.91 0.73
CA PHE A 61 3.01 10.00 -0.58
C PHE A 61 3.73 10.98 -1.52
N HIS A 62 4.31 12.04 -0.98
CA HIS A 62 5.03 13.02 -1.79
C HIS A 62 6.36 12.50 -2.37
N ALA A 63 6.88 11.40 -1.82
CA ALA A 63 8.11 10.76 -2.29
C ALA A 63 7.84 9.44 -3.03
N ALA A 64 6.58 9.07 -3.19
CA ALA A 64 6.20 7.75 -3.70
C ALA A 64 6.72 7.49 -5.12
N ASP A 65 6.71 8.50 -5.99
CA ASP A 65 7.12 8.33 -7.39
C ASP A 65 8.55 7.79 -7.50
N THR A 66 9.47 8.26 -6.65
CA THR A 66 10.84 7.76 -6.63
C THR A 66 10.88 6.26 -6.34
N TYR A 67 10.14 5.82 -5.33
CA TYR A 67 10.08 4.42 -4.94
C TYR A 67 9.36 3.56 -5.99
N ILE A 68 8.26 4.08 -6.55
CA ILE A 68 7.53 3.40 -7.60
C ILE A 68 8.43 3.16 -8.81
N ASN A 69 9.15 4.19 -9.25
CA ASN A 69 10.07 4.08 -10.39
C ASN A 69 11.16 3.03 -10.15
N ARG A 70 11.68 2.94 -8.93
CA ARG A 70 12.68 1.93 -8.58
C ARG A 70 12.10 0.52 -8.67
N LEU A 71 10.86 0.32 -8.24
CA LEU A 71 10.18 -0.98 -8.34
C LEU A 71 9.91 -1.35 -9.80
N ILE A 72 9.43 -0.40 -10.59
CA ILE A 72 9.17 -0.62 -12.02
C ILE A 72 10.47 -1.01 -12.74
N ALA A 73 11.57 -0.32 -12.42
CA ALA A 73 12.89 -0.62 -13.01
C ALA A 73 13.36 -2.05 -12.68
N LYS A 74 12.87 -2.63 -11.59
CA LYS A 74 13.19 -3.99 -11.18
C LYS A 74 12.20 -5.03 -11.74
N GLY A 75 11.22 -4.60 -12.53
CA GLY A 75 10.26 -5.49 -13.17
C GLY A 75 8.94 -5.68 -12.44
N TYR A 76 8.72 -4.95 -11.35
CA TYR A 76 7.45 -5.03 -10.62
C TYR A 76 6.40 -4.13 -11.25
N LYS A 77 5.13 -4.50 -11.05
CA LYS A 77 3.98 -3.64 -11.34
C LYS A 77 3.48 -3.07 -10.03
N VAL A 78 2.97 -1.84 -10.04
CA VAL A 78 2.48 -1.17 -8.84
C VAL A 78 1.05 -0.72 -9.07
N ALA A 79 0.14 -1.14 -8.19
CA ALA A 79 -1.25 -0.66 -8.17
C ALA A 79 -1.36 0.43 -7.10
N ILE A 80 -1.92 1.57 -7.47
CA ILE A 80 -2.07 2.71 -6.58
C ILE A 80 -3.52 2.79 -6.10
N CYS A 81 -3.74 2.56 -4.82
CA CYS A 81 -5.04 2.67 -4.17
C CYS A 81 -5.10 3.99 -3.41
N GLU A 82 -5.92 4.92 -3.91
CA GLU A 82 -6.00 6.28 -3.37
C GLU A 82 -7.26 6.49 -2.53
N GLN A 83 -7.20 7.51 -1.66
CA GLN A 83 -8.36 8.05 -0.99
C GLN A 83 -9.13 8.89 -2.01
N VAL A 84 -10.37 8.48 -2.29
CA VAL A 84 -11.21 9.16 -3.29
C VAL A 84 -12.32 9.98 -2.64
N GLU A 85 -12.22 10.20 -1.34
CA GLU A 85 -13.19 10.93 -0.54
C GLU A 85 -12.43 11.76 0.50
N ASP A 86 -12.94 12.97 0.79
CA ASP A 86 -12.30 13.83 1.79
C ASP A 86 -12.45 13.20 3.19
N PRO A 87 -11.35 12.97 3.92
CA PRO A 87 -11.44 12.43 5.28
C PRO A 87 -12.29 13.29 6.23
N LYS A 88 -12.37 14.60 5.99
CA LYS A 88 -13.15 15.53 6.83
C LYS A 88 -14.66 15.36 6.65
N THR A 89 -15.11 14.89 5.49
CA THR A 89 -16.51 14.73 5.15
C THR A 89 -16.95 13.27 5.11
N ALA A 90 -16.00 12.34 5.21
CA ALA A 90 -16.28 10.91 5.15
C ALA A 90 -17.09 10.48 6.38
N LYS A 91 -18.10 9.64 6.15
CA LYS A 91 -18.86 8.99 7.21
C LYS A 91 -18.31 7.58 7.41
N GLY A 92 -17.51 7.42 8.48
CA GLY A 92 -16.83 6.18 8.77
C GLY A 92 -15.49 6.09 8.04
N MET A 93 -15.15 4.92 7.46
CA MET A 93 -13.89 4.73 6.78
C MET A 93 -13.83 5.52 5.47
N VAL A 94 -12.72 6.21 5.24
CA VAL A 94 -12.48 6.95 4.00
C VAL A 94 -12.51 5.97 2.82
N LYS A 95 -13.28 6.32 1.79
CA LYS A 95 -13.37 5.50 0.59
C LYS A 95 -12.05 5.49 -0.17
N ARG A 96 -11.64 4.29 -0.58
CA ARG A 96 -10.40 4.07 -1.34
C ARG A 96 -10.66 3.17 -2.52
N GLU A 97 -9.98 3.43 -3.62
CA GLU A 97 -10.05 2.55 -4.79
C GLU A 97 -8.78 2.66 -5.61
N VAL A 98 -8.48 1.63 -6.39
CA VAL A 98 -7.33 1.65 -7.28
C VAL A 98 -7.62 2.58 -8.45
N VAL A 99 -6.79 3.59 -8.60
CA VAL A 99 -6.96 4.63 -9.63
C VAL A 99 -5.94 4.49 -10.75
N ARG A 100 -4.87 3.71 -10.56
CA ARG A 100 -3.80 3.59 -11.53
C ARG A 100 -3.00 2.31 -11.30
N VAL A 101 -2.56 1.68 -12.39
CA VAL A 101 -1.55 0.62 -12.36
C VAL A 101 -0.35 1.10 -13.16
N VAL A 102 0.83 1.08 -12.53
CA VAL A 102 2.08 1.51 -13.15
C VAL A 102 2.86 0.27 -13.54
N THR A 103 3.32 0.24 -14.77
CA THR A 103 4.11 -0.88 -15.32
C THR A 103 5.40 -0.42 -15.97
#